data_f9cb48748fbb4c722d0e7a414487836a
#
_entry.id   f9cb48748fbb4c722d0e7a414487836a
#
_cell.length_a   1.000
_cell.length_b   1.000
_cell.length_c   1.000
_cell.angle_alpha   90.00
_cell.angle_beta   90.00
_cell.angle_gamma   90.00
#
_symmetry.space_group_name_H-M   'P 1'
#
loop_
_entity.id
_entity.type
_entity.pdbx_description
1 polymer ?
#
loop_
_entity_poly.entity_id
_entity_poly.type
_entity_poly.pdbx_seq_one_letter_code
_entity_poly.pdbx_strand_id
1 'polypeptide(L)'
;TRCLSDWSSDVCSSDLVRSSAMAAGAKAVYMVAEPMAAAIGVGLPVETPTGNMVIDIGGGTTEIAVIALSGIVSNTSIRVGGDELDTSIVTFLRKNYNLLIGEPTAESIKIQIGSAFDAGDEREMEVKGRDLVSGIPKTVTVHSQEIRECIQEPIQAIVEAVRRALEITPPE
;
A
#
# COMPACT_ATOMS: atom_id res chain seq x y z
N THR A 1 -27.78 19.31 -2.50
CA THR A 1 -27.69 18.65 -3.82
C THR A 1 -27.51 17.15 -3.54
N ARG A 2 -28.48 16.31 -3.93
CA ARG A 2 -28.42 14.85 -3.74
C ARG A 2 -27.45 14.27 -4.77
N CYS A 3 -26.37 13.66 -4.31
CA CYS A 3 -25.59 12.75 -5.14
C CYS A 3 -26.44 11.51 -5.41
N LEU A 4 -26.82 11.29 -6.65
CA LEU A 4 -27.62 10.13 -7.07
C LEU A 4 -26.67 9.09 -7.68
N SER A 5 -26.64 7.92 -7.02
CA SER A 5 -26.18 6.58 -7.45
C SER A 5 -24.88 6.39 -8.24
N ASP A 6 -24.04 5.56 -7.73
CA ASP A 6 -22.92 4.74 -8.24
C ASP A 6 -21.87 5.31 -9.21
N TRP A 7 -22.21 6.25 -10.05
CA TRP A 7 -21.28 6.99 -10.91
C TRP A 7 -20.87 8.35 -10.32
N SER A 8 -21.53 8.76 -9.26
CA SER A 8 -21.43 10.10 -8.71
C SER A 8 -20.50 10.23 -7.49
N SER A 9 -20.04 9.13 -6.89
CA SER A 9 -19.21 9.21 -5.68
C SER A 9 -17.86 9.87 -5.95
N ASP A 10 -17.19 9.48 -7.01
CA ASP A 10 -15.86 10.02 -7.36
C ASP A 10 -15.96 11.48 -7.83
N VAL A 11 -16.97 11.81 -8.64
CA VAL A 11 -17.24 13.18 -9.08
C VAL A 11 -17.61 14.06 -7.90
N CYS A 12 -18.44 13.56 -6.97
CA CYS A 12 -18.86 14.31 -5.79
C CYS A 12 -17.69 14.58 -4.84
N SER A 13 -16.79 13.61 -4.63
CA SER A 13 -15.59 13.79 -3.79
C SER A 13 -14.59 14.73 -4.43
N SER A 14 -14.38 14.65 -5.74
CA SER A 14 -13.50 15.55 -6.49
C SER A 14 -13.98 17.00 -6.45
N ASP A 15 -15.30 17.23 -6.58
CA ASP A 15 -15.90 18.55 -6.48
C ASP A 15 -15.78 19.13 -5.06
N LEU A 16 -15.90 18.31 -4.02
CA LEU A 16 -15.69 18.72 -2.64
C LEU A 16 -14.24 19.15 -2.40
N VAL A 17 -13.26 18.39 -2.86
CA VAL A 17 -11.83 18.72 -2.75
C VAL A 17 -11.55 20.04 -3.46
N ARG A 18 -12.01 20.18 -4.72
CA ARG A 18 -11.85 21.40 -5.49
C ARG A 18 -12.47 22.61 -4.79
N SER A 19 -13.71 22.47 -4.32
CA SER A 19 -14.43 23.56 -3.64
C SER A 19 -13.75 23.96 -2.34
N SER A 20 -13.26 23.01 -1.56
CA SER A 20 -12.52 23.25 -0.32
C SER A 20 -11.21 23.99 -0.56
N ALA A 21 -10.44 23.56 -1.58
CA ALA A 21 -9.19 24.22 -1.94
C ALA A 21 -9.42 25.65 -2.46
N MET A 22 -10.45 25.87 -3.28
CA MET A 22 -10.82 27.21 -3.74
C MET A 22 -11.28 28.09 -2.58
N ALA A 23 -12.06 27.58 -1.65
CA ALA A 23 -12.49 28.30 -0.44
C ALA A 23 -11.32 28.66 0.48
N ALA A 24 -10.27 27.83 0.50
CA ALA A 24 -9.02 28.11 1.21
C ALA A 24 -8.10 29.13 0.51
N GLY A 25 -8.53 29.66 -0.66
CA GLY A 25 -7.82 30.71 -1.39
C GLY A 25 -6.93 30.27 -2.53
N ALA A 26 -7.08 29.03 -3.02
CA ALA A 26 -6.37 28.58 -4.22
C ALA A 26 -6.84 29.38 -5.45
N LYS A 27 -5.89 29.82 -6.28
CA LYS A 27 -6.21 30.54 -7.53
C LYS A 27 -6.71 29.61 -8.64
N ALA A 28 -6.25 28.37 -8.63
CA ALA A 28 -6.68 27.31 -9.55
C ALA A 28 -6.48 25.96 -8.88
N VAL A 29 -7.30 24.96 -9.22
CA VAL A 29 -7.20 23.59 -8.72
C VAL A 29 -7.29 22.63 -9.91
N TYR A 30 -6.27 21.81 -10.06
CA TYR A 30 -6.18 20.77 -11.08
C TYR A 30 -6.18 19.41 -10.37
N MET A 31 -7.04 18.52 -10.83
CA MET A 31 -7.13 17.15 -10.33
C MET A 31 -6.34 16.24 -11.27
N VAL A 32 -5.42 15.47 -10.71
CA VAL A 32 -4.62 14.48 -11.44
C VAL A 32 -4.84 13.13 -10.75
N ALA A 33 -5.04 12.08 -11.54
CA ALA A 33 -5.14 10.73 -10.98
C ALA A 33 -3.80 10.33 -10.32
N GLU A 34 -3.88 9.73 -9.13
CA GLU A 34 -2.71 9.37 -8.32
C GLU A 34 -1.68 8.51 -9.10
N PRO A 35 -2.09 7.44 -9.82
CA PRO A 35 -1.14 6.64 -10.60
C PRO A 35 -0.47 7.43 -11.75
N MET A 36 -1.19 8.40 -12.34
CA MET A 36 -0.60 9.26 -13.37
C MET A 36 0.45 10.21 -12.76
N ALA A 37 0.16 10.77 -11.60
CA ALA A 37 1.12 11.61 -10.88
C ALA A 37 2.37 10.82 -10.47
N ALA A 38 2.20 9.59 -9.98
CA ALA A 38 3.28 8.67 -9.67
C ALA A 38 4.13 8.33 -10.89
N ALA A 39 3.50 7.99 -12.02
CA ALA A 39 4.19 7.71 -13.28
C ALA A 39 5.06 8.89 -13.76
N ILE A 40 4.52 10.10 -13.73
CA ILE A 40 5.24 11.32 -14.09
C ILE A 40 6.39 11.56 -13.10
N GLY A 41 6.13 11.38 -11.80
CA GLY A 41 7.12 11.60 -10.75
C GLY A 41 8.36 10.71 -10.85
N VAL A 42 8.19 9.46 -11.31
CA VAL A 42 9.31 8.54 -11.55
C VAL A 42 9.87 8.61 -12.98
N GLY A 43 9.34 9.51 -13.83
CA GLY A 43 9.84 9.76 -15.17
C GLY A 43 9.47 8.69 -16.20
N LEU A 44 8.35 7.99 -16.03
CA LEU A 44 7.88 7.05 -17.04
C LEU A 44 7.44 7.79 -18.31
N PRO A 45 7.69 7.21 -19.51
CA PRO A 45 7.31 7.82 -20.79
C PRO A 45 5.80 7.62 -21.05
N VAL A 46 4.95 8.35 -20.29
CA VAL A 46 3.48 8.20 -20.30
C VAL A 46 2.84 8.60 -21.65
N GLU A 47 3.53 9.38 -22.47
CA GLU A 47 3.04 9.85 -23.78
C GLU A 47 3.17 8.82 -24.90
N THR A 48 3.99 7.78 -24.68
CA THR A 48 4.24 6.77 -25.71
C THR A 48 3.08 5.78 -25.83
N PRO A 49 2.92 5.11 -26.97
CA PRO A 49 1.92 4.05 -27.14
C PRO A 49 2.25 2.79 -26.33
N THR A 50 3.46 2.66 -25.81
CA THR A 50 3.87 1.53 -24.98
C THR A 50 3.18 1.60 -23.62
N GLY A 51 2.50 0.52 -23.21
CA GLY A 51 1.88 0.41 -21.90
C GLY A 51 2.92 0.39 -20.78
N ASN A 52 2.77 1.30 -19.81
CA ASN A 52 3.57 1.34 -18.60
C ASN A 52 2.69 0.98 -17.42
N MET A 53 3.07 -0.01 -16.62
CA MET A 53 2.35 -0.36 -15.40
C MET A 53 2.97 0.35 -14.20
N VAL A 54 2.13 0.99 -13.40
CA VAL A 54 2.48 1.57 -12.10
C VAL A 54 1.76 0.79 -11.02
N ILE A 55 2.50 0.40 -9.99
CA ILE A 55 1.97 -0.22 -8.78
C ILE A 55 2.35 0.71 -7.64
N ASP A 56 1.38 1.44 -7.12
CA ASP A 56 1.54 2.36 -6.00
C ASP A 56 1.02 1.70 -4.73
N ILE A 57 1.94 1.39 -3.81
CA ILE A 57 1.63 0.72 -2.54
C ILE A 57 1.72 1.75 -1.43
N GLY A 58 0.55 2.27 -1.03
CA GLY A 58 0.41 3.19 0.08
C GLY A 58 0.30 2.49 1.44
N GLY A 59 -0.10 3.22 2.47
CA GLY A 59 -0.38 2.66 3.80
C GLY A 59 -1.60 1.73 3.79
N GLY A 60 -2.76 2.25 3.39
CA GLY A 60 -4.03 1.50 3.43
C GLY A 60 -4.52 0.96 2.09
N THR A 61 -3.92 1.36 0.97
CA THR A 61 -4.35 0.97 -0.38
C THR A 61 -3.17 0.65 -1.28
N THR A 62 -3.42 -0.20 -2.27
CA THR A 62 -2.52 -0.40 -3.41
C THR A 62 -3.29 -0.08 -4.68
N GLU A 63 -2.75 0.84 -5.49
CA GLU A 63 -3.28 1.20 -6.79
C GLU A 63 -2.41 0.62 -7.91
N ILE A 64 -3.06 0.00 -8.88
CA ILE A 64 -2.40 -0.64 -10.02
C ILE A 64 -3.02 -0.05 -11.28
N ALA A 65 -2.22 0.66 -12.06
CA ALA A 65 -2.68 1.28 -13.28
C ALA A 65 -1.75 0.98 -14.46
N VAL A 66 -2.35 0.80 -15.64
CA VAL A 66 -1.62 0.77 -16.91
C VAL A 66 -1.88 2.08 -17.64
N ILE A 67 -0.82 2.73 -18.07
CA ILE A 67 -0.81 4.06 -18.67
C ILE A 67 -0.18 3.97 -20.06
N ALA A 68 -0.84 4.53 -21.06
CA ALA A 68 -0.32 4.69 -22.40
C ALA A 68 -0.96 5.92 -23.07
N LEU A 69 -0.25 6.58 -23.98
CA LEU A 69 -0.76 7.74 -24.74
C LEU A 69 -1.37 8.84 -23.83
N SER A 70 -0.71 9.12 -22.70
CA SER A 70 -1.15 10.08 -21.67
C SER A 70 -2.52 9.77 -21.03
N GLY A 71 -3.02 8.55 -21.20
CA GLY A 71 -4.29 8.07 -20.64
C GLY A 71 -4.12 6.86 -19.74
N ILE A 72 -5.05 6.67 -18.82
CA ILE A 72 -5.13 5.44 -18.01
C ILE A 72 -5.93 4.40 -18.80
N VAL A 73 -5.29 3.31 -19.18
CA VAL A 73 -5.90 2.20 -19.93
C VAL A 73 -6.68 1.29 -18.99
N SER A 74 -6.10 0.97 -17.83
CA SER A 74 -6.76 0.20 -16.78
C SER A 74 -6.34 0.74 -15.41
N ASN A 75 -7.25 0.69 -14.44
CA ASN A 75 -6.98 1.05 -13.05
C ASN A 75 -7.70 0.07 -12.13
N THR A 76 -6.98 -0.44 -11.13
CA THR A 76 -7.48 -1.33 -10.10
C THR A 76 -6.96 -0.86 -8.75
N SER A 77 -7.84 -0.73 -7.76
CA SER A 77 -7.47 -0.38 -6.38
C SER A 77 -7.90 -1.50 -5.43
N ILE A 78 -7.04 -1.85 -4.50
CA ILE A 78 -7.33 -2.78 -3.42
C ILE A 78 -7.01 -2.14 -2.07
N ARG A 79 -7.76 -2.51 -1.04
CA ARG A 79 -7.56 -2.04 0.34
C ARG A 79 -6.58 -2.93 1.09
N VAL A 80 -5.37 -3.05 0.54
CA VAL A 80 -4.24 -3.74 1.14
C VAL A 80 -3.01 -2.88 0.89
N GLY A 81 -2.25 -2.57 1.93
CA GLY A 81 -1.06 -1.74 1.86
C GLY A 81 -0.13 -1.99 3.04
N GLY A 82 0.71 -1.00 3.36
CA GLY A 82 1.69 -1.09 4.43
C GLY A 82 1.11 -1.38 5.81
N ASP A 83 -0.08 -0.88 6.11
CA ASP A 83 -0.76 -1.03 7.40
C ASP A 83 -1.21 -2.48 7.63
N GLU A 84 -1.61 -3.20 6.57
CA GLU A 84 -1.96 -4.62 6.64
C GLU A 84 -0.72 -5.49 6.93
N LEU A 85 0.44 -5.11 6.37
CA LEU A 85 1.71 -5.76 6.69
C LEU A 85 2.08 -5.54 8.17
N ASP A 86 1.93 -4.33 8.69
CA ASP A 86 2.19 -4.00 10.09
C ASP A 86 1.24 -4.74 11.04
N THR A 87 -0.03 -4.80 10.69
CA THR A 87 -1.05 -5.56 11.44
C THR A 87 -0.72 -7.05 11.49
N SER A 88 -0.22 -7.62 10.40
CA SER A 88 0.23 -9.02 10.34
C SER A 88 1.39 -9.26 11.30
N ILE A 89 2.38 -8.36 11.36
CA ILE A 89 3.52 -8.42 12.28
C ILE A 89 3.06 -8.32 13.74
N VAL A 90 2.19 -7.36 14.08
CA VAL A 90 1.61 -7.23 15.43
C VAL A 90 0.91 -8.51 15.84
N THR A 91 0.09 -9.07 14.94
CA THR A 91 -0.65 -10.31 15.19
C THR A 91 0.27 -11.51 15.38
N PHE A 92 1.31 -11.61 14.57
CA PHE A 92 2.32 -12.65 14.66
C PHE A 92 3.05 -12.63 16.02
N LEU A 93 3.57 -11.46 16.43
CA LEU A 93 4.28 -11.32 17.70
C LEU A 93 3.38 -11.56 18.91
N ARG A 94 2.12 -11.14 18.81
CA ARG A 94 1.12 -11.42 19.83
C ARG A 94 0.86 -12.91 19.99
N LYS A 95 0.71 -13.65 18.88
CA LYS A 95 0.38 -15.08 18.91
C LYS A 95 1.56 -15.96 19.28
N ASN A 96 2.75 -15.69 18.73
CA ASN A 96 3.89 -16.59 18.86
C ASN A 96 4.80 -16.27 20.05
N TYR A 97 4.88 -14.98 20.42
CA TYR A 97 5.77 -14.51 21.49
C TYR A 97 5.04 -14.01 22.73
N ASN A 98 3.69 -13.94 22.69
CA ASN A 98 2.87 -13.26 23.70
C ASN A 98 3.33 -11.81 23.92
N LEU A 99 3.83 -11.15 22.88
CA LEU A 99 4.41 -9.82 22.94
C LEU A 99 3.46 -8.81 22.31
N LEU A 100 3.07 -7.79 23.09
CA LEU A 100 2.33 -6.64 22.60
C LEU A 100 3.30 -5.55 22.18
N ILE A 101 3.22 -5.15 20.90
CA ILE A 101 3.93 -4.01 20.32
C ILE A 101 2.95 -3.00 19.74
N GLY A 102 3.40 -1.77 19.52
CA GLY A 102 2.65 -0.75 18.80
C GLY A 102 2.96 -0.77 17.29
N GLU A 103 2.09 -0.10 16.52
CA GLU A 103 2.23 0.06 15.07
C GLU A 103 3.60 0.64 14.64
N PRO A 104 4.17 1.69 15.30
CA PRO A 104 5.48 2.19 14.93
C PRO A 104 6.62 1.16 15.08
N THR A 105 6.47 0.24 16.04
CA THR A 105 7.44 -0.85 16.23
C THR A 105 7.29 -1.90 15.11
N ALA A 106 6.06 -2.23 14.72
CA ALA A 106 5.81 -3.14 13.62
C ALA A 106 6.33 -2.60 12.29
N GLU A 107 6.09 -1.31 12.01
CA GLU A 107 6.65 -0.62 10.85
C GLU A 107 8.18 -0.66 10.84
N SER A 108 8.81 -0.41 11.99
CA SER A 108 10.28 -0.52 12.13
C SER A 108 10.80 -1.91 11.81
N ILE A 109 10.12 -2.96 12.29
CA ILE A 109 10.45 -4.37 11.98
C ILE A 109 10.32 -4.63 10.48
N LYS A 110 9.20 -4.22 9.88
CA LYS A 110 8.94 -4.33 8.44
C LYS A 110 10.06 -3.71 7.61
N ILE A 111 10.48 -2.49 7.94
CA ILE A 111 11.51 -1.75 7.21
C ILE A 111 12.90 -2.38 7.37
N GLN A 112 13.25 -2.84 8.58
CA GLN A 112 14.60 -3.29 8.89
C GLN A 112 14.87 -4.75 8.47
N ILE A 113 13.92 -5.64 8.71
CA ILE A 113 14.09 -7.08 8.48
C ILE A 113 12.98 -7.71 7.61
N GLY A 114 11.96 -6.94 7.21
CA GLY A 114 10.90 -7.42 6.32
C GLY A 114 11.43 -7.68 4.91
N SER A 115 10.93 -8.75 4.29
CA SER A 115 11.24 -9.10 2.90
C SER A 115 10.08 -9.89 2.31
N ALA A 116 9.66 -9.54 1.10
CA ALA A 116 8.61 -10.28 0.37
C ALA A 116 9.15 -11.57 -0.28
N PHE A 117 10.47 -11.63 -0.49
CA PHE A 117 11.15 -12.74 -1.17
C PHE A 117 12.41 -13.15 -0.39
N ASP A 118 12.77 -14.42 -0.48
CA ASP A 118 14.01 -14.95 0.09
C ASP A 118 15.19 -14.58 -0.80
N ALA A 119 15.96 -13.60 -0.36
CA ALA A 119 17.20 -13.18 -1.03
C ALA A 119 18.46 -13.86 -0.48
N GLY A 120 18.30 -14.79 0.48
CA GLY A 120 19.42 -15.46 1.17
C GLY A 120 20.16 -14.58 2.19
N ASP A 121 19.61 -13.38 2.48
CA ASP A 121 20.14 -12.44 3.47
C ASP A 121 19.27 -12.49 4.73
N GLU A 122 19.53 -13.48 5.59
CA GLU A 122 18.80 -13.63 6.85
C GLU A 122 19.31 -12.62 7.87
N ARG A 123 18.34 -11.85 8.41
CA ARG A 123 18.57 -10.81 9.41
C ARG A 123 17.78 -11.09 10.67
N GLU A 124 18.26 -10.56 11.79
CA GLU A 124 17.57 -10.61 13.06
C GLU A 124 17.48 -9.24 13.70
N MET A 125 16.48 -9.07 14.57
CA MET A 125 16.23 -7.82 15.29
C MET A 125 15.73 -8.09 16.70
N GLU A 126 16.29 -7.38 17.69
CA GLU A 126 15.74 -7.36 19.04
C GLU A 126 14.52 -6.43 19.11
N VAL A 127 13.39 -6.99 19.52
CA VAL A 127 12.11 -6.27 19.62
C VAL A 127 11.72 -6.20 21.09
N LYS A 128 11.43 -4.99 21.57
CA LYS A 128 10.93 -4.73 22.92
C LYS A 128 9.44 -4.49 22.89
N GLY A 129 8.71 -5.14 23.78
CA GLY A 129 7.28 -4.98 23.94
C GLY A 129 6.82 -5.33 25.36
N ARG A 130 5.51 -5.39 25.54
CA ARG A 130 4.90 -5.81 26.81
C ARG A 130 4.50 -7.28 26.71
N ASP A 131 5.01 -8.09 27.63
CA ASP A 131 4.56 -9.48 27.78
C ASP A 131 3.10 -9.53 28.20
N LEU A 132 2.28 -10.26 27.47
CA LEU A 132 0.82 -10.34 27.71
C LEU A 132 0.46 -11.23 28.89
N VAL A 133 1.38 -12.10 29.36
CA VAL A 133 1.15 -12.99 30.47
C VAL A 133 1.52 -12.31 31.80
N SER A 134 2.74 -11.76 31.86
CA SER A 134 3.28 -11.14 33.08
C SER A 134 2.98 -9.63 33.19
N GLY A 135 2.67 -8.98 32.06
CA GLY A 135 2.42 -7.55 31.98
C GLY A 135 3.67 -6.66 32.05
N ILE A 136 4.86 -7.23 32.17
CA ILE A 136 6.14 -6.50 32.26
C ILE A 136 6.81 -6.34 30.89
N PRO A 137 7.77 -5.42 30.72
CA PRO A 137 8.57 -5.32 29.51
C PRO A 137 9.35 -6.62 29.24
N LYS A 138 9.37 -7.02 27.98
CA LYS A 138 10.08 -8.21 27.48
C LYS A 138 10.79 -7.87 26.18
N THR A 139 11.96 -8.42 25.96
CA THR A 139 12.69 -8.35 24.69
C THR A 139 12.73 -9.75 24.08
N VAL A 140 12.50 -9.82 22.78
CA VAL A 140 12.59 -11.06 21.99
C VAL A 140 13.43 -10.80 20.75
N THR A 141 14.12 -11.82 20.25
CA THR A 141 14.78 -11.78 18.95
C THR A 141 13.83 -12.32 17.90
N VAL A 142 13.67 -11.61 16.80
CA VAL A 142 12.80 -11.95 15.66
C VAL A 142 13.64 -12.06 14.40
N HIS A 143 13.37 -13.06 13.58
CA HIS A 143 14.14 -13.35 12.36
C HIS A 143 13.37 -12.93 11.10
N SER A 144 14.09 -12.51 10.07
CA SER A 144 13.51 -12.08 8.79
C SER A 144 12.65 -13.14 8.12
N GLN A 145 12.98 -14.43 8.28
CA GLN A 145 12.17 -15.53 7.80
C GLN A 145 10.77 -15.53 8.42
N GLU A 146 10.66 -15.34 9.74
CA GLU A 146 9.38 -15.29 10.44
C GLU A 146 8.51 -14.12 9.98
N ILE A 147 9.15 -12.95 9.76
CA ILE A 147 8.45 -11.77 9.26
C ILE A 147 7.98 -12.00 7.82
N ARG A 148 8.81 -12.59 6.95
CA ARG A 148 8.44 -12.97 5.59
C ARG A 148 7.22 -13.88 5.56
N GLU A 149 7.19 -14.90 6.41
CA GLU A 149 6.07 -15.82 6.51
C GLU A 149 4.78 -15.13 6.99
N CYS A 150 4.88 -14.26 8.00
CA CYS A 150 3.68 -13.61 8.56
C CYS A 150 3.07 -12.54 7.65
N ILE A 151 3.83 -11.90 6.74
CA ILE A 151 3.32 -10.92 5.78
C ILE A 151 2.93 -11.53 4.43
N GLN A 152 3.03 -12.85 4.27
CA GLN A 152 2.77 -13.54 3.00
C GLN A 152 1.35 -13.33 2.49
N GLU A 153 0.35 -13.33 3.37
CA GLU A 153 -1.06 -13.19 2.98
C GLU A 153 -1.35 -11.83 2.31
N PRO A 154 -1.03 -10.66 2.90
CA PRO A 154 -1.21 -9.38 2.23
C PRO A 154 -0.33 -9.22 0.97
N ILE A 155 0.87 -9.79 0.94
CA ILE A 155 1.72 -9.79 -0.27
C ILE A 155 1.03 -10.56 -1.40
N GLN A 156 0.47 -11.74 -1.12
CA GLN A 156 -0.25 -12.52 -2.12
C GLN A 156 -1.48 -11.79 -2.66
N ALA A 157 -2.21 -11.05 -1.81
CA ALA A 157 -3.33 -10.23 -2.25
C ALA A 157 -2.90 -9.15 -3.26
N ILE A 158 -1.75 -8.49 -3.03
CA ILE A 158 -1.18 -7.52 -3.97
C ILE A 158 -0.78 -8.20 -5.28
N VAL A 159 -0.06 -9.33 -5.22
CA VAL A 159 0.36 -10.09 -6.42
C VAL A 159 -0.85 -10.53 -7.25
N GLU A 160 -1.91 -10.99 -6.60
CA GLU A 160 -3.14 -11.39 -7.29
C GLU A 160 -3.86 -10.20 -7.95
N ALA A 161 -3.84 -9.04 -7.31
CA ALA A 161 -4.39 -7.82 -7.91
C ALA A 161 -3.59 -7.37 -9.15
N VAL A 162 -2.26 -7.47 -9.10
CA VAL A 162 -1.38 -7.20 -10.26
C VAL A 162 -1.68 -8.17 -11.40
N ARG A 163 -1.84 -9.47 -11.10
CA ARG A 163 -2.19 -10.48 -12.09
C ARG A 163 -3.51 -10.16 -12.78
N ARG A 164 -4.55 -9.82 -12.01
CA ARG A 164 -5.85 -9.40 -12.56
C ARG A 164 -5.75 -8.15 -13.43
N ALA A 165 -4.95 -7.17 -13.00
CA ALA A 165 -4.74 -5.96 -13.79
C ALA A 165 -4.09 -6.27 -15.15
N LEU A 166 -3.15 -7.22 -15.19
CA LEU A 166 -2.53 -7.70 -16.44
C LEU A 166 -3.55 -8.43 -17.34
N GLU A 167 -4.41 -9.26 -16.76
CA GLU A 167 -5.43 -10.03 -17.51
C GLU A 167 -6.46 -9.14 -18.22
N ILE A 168 -6.82 -8.00 -17.60
CA ILE A 168 -7.79 -7.06 -18.18
C ILE A 168 -7.13 -6.02 -19.09
N THR A 169 -5.81 -5.95 -19.13
CA THR A 169 -5.08 -4.99 -19.98
C THR A 169 -5.06 -5.51 -21.42
N PRO A 170 -5.46 -4.69 -22.43
CA PRO A 170 -5.36 -5.08 -23.83
C PRO A 170 -3.92 -5.41 -24.23
N PRO A 171 -3.71 -6.39 -25.11
CA PRO A 171 -2.37 -6.85 -25.50
C PRO A 171 -1.63 -5.93 -26.49
N GLU A 172 -2.16 -4.75 -26.78
CA GLU A 172 -1.62 -3.78 -27.76
C GLU A 172 -0.74 -2.70 -27.12
#